data_b7fa3d5830c41c575311335007e15ccf
#
_entry.id   b7fa3d5830c41c575311335007e15ccf
#
_cell.length_a   1.000
_cell.length_b   1.000
_cell.length_c   1.000
_cell.angle_alpha   90.00
_cell.angle_beta   90.00
_cell.angle_gamma   90.00
#
_symmetry.space_group_name_H-M   'P 1'
#
loop_
_entity.id
_entity.type
_entity.pdbx_description
1 polymer ?
#
loop_
_entity_poly.entity_id
_entity_poly.type
_entity_poly.pdbx_seq_one_letter_code
_entity_poly.pdbx_strand_id
1 'polypeptide(L)'
;MFRTAFPRAVAEFRLSKALPAKLPTRSLTARPLGASSNTTSARPRSIRTFASTARMGRIESDAFGELEVPDDKYWGAQTQRSLGNFNINQPQDRMPPPIVRAFGVLKGAAATVNMKFGLDPKLGKAIQQAASEVASLKLVDHFPLVVWQTGSGTQSNMNANEVISNRAIEILGGKMGSKKPVHPNDHVNMSASSNDTFPTVMHIAAVLDFEESLLPALKNLKEAMKHKAAQFESIIKIGRTHLQDATPLTLGQEFSGYVTQLEYGIERVESALPRLRFLAQGGTAVGTGLNTFEGFAEDIATEVTNLTGHQFYTAPNKFEALAAHDAIVEAHGHLNTLATSLYKIAQDIRFLGSGPRCGLGELNLPENEPGSSIMPGKVNPTQCESLTMICCQVFGNQAATTFAGSQGNFELNVFKPVMIRNLLHSSRLLADGMNSFRENLVLGLEANEERIATIMKESLMLVTCLNPVIGYDMASKVAKNAHKKGISLKESAMELKALSEEKFDEVVRPELMIAPKAKK
;
A
#
# COMPACT_ATOMS: atom_id res chain seq x y z
N MET A 1 -35.92 8.93 -40.99
CA MET A 1 -35.32 9.81 -42.02
C MET A 1 -34.55 10.89 -41.30
N PHE A 2 -33.27 10.79 -41.27
CA PHE A 2 -32.23 11.82 -41.40
C PHE A 2 -30.89 11.15 -41.16
N ARG A 3 -30.21 10.81 -42.29
CA ARG A 3 -28.79 10.46 -42.32
C ARG A 3 -28.03 11.77 -42.45
N THR A 4 -27.07 12.02 -41.57
CA THR A 4 -25.98 12.98 -41.85
C THR A 4 -24.63 12.26 -41.69
N ALA A 5 -23.89 12.30 -42.79
CA ALA A 5 -22.57 11.71 -42.98
C ALA A 5 -21.48 12.57 -42.31
N PHE A 6 -20.53 11.93 -41.64
CA PHE A 6 -19.25 12.56 -41.26
C PHE A 6 -18.16 12.15 -42.25
N PRO A 7 -17.32 13.07 -42.73
CA PRO A 7 -16.18 12.72 -43.60
C PRO A 7 -14.98 12.18 -42.78
N ARG A 8 -14.43 11.09 -43.22
CA ARG A 8 -13.13 10.55 -42.77
C ARG A 8 -12.01 11.42 -43.34
N ALA A 9 -11.19 12.01 -42.47
CA ALA A 9 -9.86 12.50 -42.82
C ALA A 9 -8.83 11.44 -42.40
N VAL A 10 -8.24 10.76 -43.38
CA VAL A 10 -7.09 9.87 -43.17
C VAL A 10 -5.85 10.74 -43.38
N ALA A 11 -5.06 10.93 -42.31
CA ALA A 11 -3.74 11.53 -42.39
C ALA A 11 -2.70 10.42 -42.53
N GLU A 12 -2.11 10.28 -43.71
CA GLU A 12 -0.95 9.43 -43.98
C GLU A 12 0.31 10.05 -43.32
N PHE A 13 0.85 9.37 -42.31
CA PHE A 13 2.19 9.67 -41.78
C PHE A 13 3.24 8.88 -42.59
N ARG A 14 3.97 9.56 -43.49
CA ARG A 14 5.16 9.02 -44.12
C ARG A 14 6.31 8.97 -43.11
N LEU A 15 6.75 7.76 -42.77
CA LEU A 15 7.99 7.51 -42.04
C LEU A 15 9.19 7.72 -43.01
N SER A 16 9.97 8.77 -42.78
CA SER A 16 11.29 8.93 -43.40
C SER A 16 12.31 8.08 -42.61
N LYS A 17 12.92 7.13 -43.31
CA LYS A 17 14.06 6.34 -42.84
C LYS A 17 15.30 7.22 -42.81
N ALA A 18 15.82 7.51 -41.61
CA ALA A 18 17.21 7.99 -41.44
C ALA A 18 18.02 6.87 -40.76
N LEU A 19 19.05 6.40 -41.42
CA LEU A 19 20.06 5.45 -40.94
C LEU A 19 20.97 6.16 -39.91
N PRO A 20 21.36 5.52 -38.83
CA PRO A 20 22.35 6.10 -37.92
C PRO A 20 23.79 5.87 -38.41
N ALA A 21 24.59 6.90 -38.30
CA ALA A 21 26.01 6.93 -38.64
C ALA A 21 26.83 6.01 -37.71
N LYS A 22 27.84 5.35 -38.33
CA LYS A 22 28.83 4.50 -37.67
C LYS A 22 29.72 5.29 -36.72
N LEU A 23 29.78 4.86 -35.45
CA LEU A 23 30.81 5.28 -34.47
C LEU A 23 32.14 4.53 -34.76
N PRO A 24 33.30 5.18 -34.59
CA PRO A 24 34.60 4.57 -34.81
C PRO A 24 35.02 3.67 -33.62
N THR A 25 35.41 2.45 -33.91
CA THR A 25 36.07 1.51 -33.01
C THR A 25 37.50 1.99 -32.70
N ARG A 26 37.79 2.34 -31.47
CA ARG A 26 39.17 2.48 -30.95
C ARG A 26 39.66 1.13 -30.45
N SER A 27 40.67 0.60 -31.10
CA SER A 27 41.47 -0.55 -30.65
C SER A 27 42.35 -0.12 -29.46
N LEU A 28 42.21 -0.77 -28.33
CA LEU A 28 43.17 -0.70 -27.23
C LEU A 28 44.20 -1.84 -27.38
N THR A 29 45.39 -1.46 -27.77
CA THR A 29 46.56 -2.34 -27.73
C THR A 29 47.08 -2.44 -26.29
N ALA A 30 47.13 -3.65 -25.76
CA ALA A 30 47.75 -3.96 -24.47
C ALA A 30 49.28 -3.93 -24.62
N ARG A 31 49.96 -3.18 -23.73
CA ARG A 31 51.41 -3.29 -23.49
C ARG A 31 51.65 -4.26 -22.32
N PRO A 32 52.65 -5.15 -22.45
CA PRO A 32 53.03 -6.03 -21.33
C PRO A 32 53.90 -5.28 -20.34
N LEU A 33 53.58 -5.35 -19.05
CA LEU A 33 54.41 -4.91 -17.92
C LEU A 33 55.31 -6.06 -17.50
N GLY A 34 56.58 -5.77 -17.38
CA GLY A 34 57.67 -6.70 -17.10
C GLY A 34 57.59 -7.31 -15.69
N ALA A 35 58.05 -8.53 -15.64
CA ALA A 35 58.25 -9.29 -14.42
C ALA A 35 59.42 -8.74 -13.60
N SER A 36 59.17 -8.41 -12.35
CA SER A 36 60.20 -8.25 -11.31
C SER A 36 60.02 -9.35 -10.27
N SER A 37 60.96 -10.26 -10.22
CA SER A 37 61.10 -11.30 -9.26
C SER A 37 61.59 -10.73 -7.91
N ASN A 38 60.77 -10.82 -6.87
CA ASN A 38 61.25 -10.76 -5.48
C ASN A 38 60.69 -11.98 -4.72
N THR A 39 61.59 -12.93 -4.50
CA THR A 39 61.41 -14.08 -3.63
C THR A 39 61.47 -13.65 -2.16
N THR A 40 60.34 -13.63 -1.49
CA THR A 40 60.29 -13.67 -0.03
C THR A 40 59.50 -14.88 0.41
N SER A 41 60.22 -15.77 1.15
CA SER A 41 59.68 -17.02 1.70
C SER A 41 58.54 -16.71 2.68
N ALA A 42 57.32 -17.06 2.34
CA ALA A 42 56.17 -17.04 3.23
C ALA A 42 55.93 -18.46 3.77
N ARG A 43 56.02 -18.62 5.08
CA ARG A 43 55.60 -19.84 5.80
C ARG A 43 54.12 -20.12 5.49
N PRO A 44 53.72 -21.40 5.38
CA PRO A 44 52.33 -21.75 5.12
C PRO A 44 51.48 -21.36 6.33
N ARG A 45 50.53 -20.40 6.09
CA ARG A 45 49.44 -20.17 7.01
C ARG A 45 48.58 -21.43 7.05
N SER A 46 48.43 -22.01 8.22
CA SER A 46 47.47 -23.08 8.47
C SER A 46 46.08 -22.59 8.06
N ILE A 47 45.53 -23.20 7.03
CA ILE A 47 44.12 -23.08 6.69
C ILE A 47 43.36 -23.72 7.85
N ARG A 48 42.80 -22.89 8.74
CA ARG A 48 41.77 -23.38 9.64
C ARG A 48 40.60 -23.77 8.75
N THR A 49 40.46 -25.04 8.48
CA THR A 49 39.25 -25.65 8.00
C THR A 49 38.18 -25.34 9.03
N PHE A 50 37.29 -24.40 8.74
CA PHE A 50 36.04 -24.36 9.44
C PHE A 50 35.37 -25.69 9.15
N ALA A 51 35.33 -26.55 10.17
CA ALA A 51 34.48 -27.70 10.13
C ALA A 51 33.06 -27.19 9.93
N SER A 52 32.56 -27.28 8.70
CA SER A 52 31.14 -27.22 8.41
C SER A 52 30.57 -28.36 9.27
N THR A 53 29.88 -28.00 10.36
CA THR A 53 28.93 -28.91 10.98
C THR A 53 27.96 -29.25 9.87
N ALA A 54 28.10 -30.42 9.27
CA ALA A 54 27.17 -30.95 8.32
C ALA A 54 25.80 -30.89 9.02
N ARG A 55 24.92 -30.00 8.63
CA ARG A 55 23.52 -30.02 9.03
C ARG A 55 22.98 -31.31 8.44
N MET A 56 22.79 -32.31 9.32
CA MET A 56 22.17 -33.56 8.91
C MET A 56 20.72 -33.21 8.52
N GLY A 57 20.35 -33.50 7.29
CA GLY A 57 19.00 -33.39 6.80
C GLY A 57 18.31 -34.73 6.91
N ARG A 58 16.99 -34.72 7.11
CA ARG A 58 16.17 -35.92 7.01
C ARG A 58 15.74 -36.15 5.56
N ILE A 59 15.58 -37.41 5.18
CA ILE A 59 15.05 -37.77 3.86
C ILE A 59 13.53 -37.74 3.95
N GLU A 60 12.89 -36.94 3.09
CA GLU A 60 11.45 -36.95 2.84
C GLU A 60 11.19 -37.25 1.36
N SER A 61 9.93 -37.59 1.03
CA SER A 61 9.54 -37.92 -0.34
C SER A 61 8.26 -37.17 -0.73
N ASP A 62 8.15 -36.87 -2.02
CA ASP A 62 6.90 -36.47 -2.68
C ASP A 62 6.64 -37.37 -3.90
N ALA A 63 5.69 -37.00 -4.76
CA ALA A 63 5.37 -37.75 -5.97
C ALA A 63 6.52 -37.85 -6.99
N PHE A 64 7.56 -37.01 -6.85
CA PHE A 64 8.73 -36.98 -7.73
C PHE A 64 9.97 -37.67 -7.12
N GLY A 65 9.83 -38.26 -5.94
CA GLY A 65 10.91 -39.01 -5.30
C GLY A 65 11.44 -38.38 -4.02
N GLU A 66 12.53 -38.96 -3.51
CA GLU A 66 13.18 -38.57 -2.26
C GLU A 66 14.05 -37.33 -2.43
N LEU A 67 14.16 -36.52 -1.37
CA LEU A 67 15.11 -35.42 -1.26
C LEU A 67 15.40 -35.12 0.22
N GLU A 68 16.53 -34.45 0.46
CA GLU A 68 16.97 -34.04 1.78
C GLU A 68 16.29 -32.73 2.21
N VAL A 69 15.75 -32.71 3.43
CA VAL A 69 15.11 -31.55 4.07
C VAL A 69 15.84 -31.28 5.38
N PRO A 70 16.20 -30.01 5.71
CA PRO A 70 16.88 -29.69 6.96
C PRO A 70 16.09 -30.17 8.19
N ASP A 71 16.77 -30.78 9.15
CA ASP A 71 16.14 -31.38 10.34
C ASP A 71 15.47 -30.37 11.26
N ASP A 72 15.97 -29.12 11.27
CA ASP A 72 15.43 -28.01 12.07
C ASP A 72 14.20 -27.33 11.44
N LYS A 73 13.70 -27.82 10.30
CA LYS A 73 12.58 -27.20 9.57
C LYS A 73 11.35 -28.10 9.55
N TYR A 74 10.19 -27.49 9.79
CA TYR A 74 8.91 -28.20 9.71
C TYR A 74 8.38 -28.37 8.28
N TRP A 75 8.90 -27.64 7.28
CA TRP A 75 8.49 -27.90 5.90
C TRP A 75 8.98 -29.27 5.42
N GLY A 76 8.37 -29.79 4.38
CA GLY A 76 8.66 -31.11 3.83
C GLY A 76 9.22 -31.07 2.41
N ALA A 77 9.08 -32.21 1.72
CA ALA A 77 9.66 -32.47 0.41
C ALA A 77 9.17 -31.49 -0.66
N GLN A 78 7.88 -31.17 -0.72
CA GLN A 78 7.33 -30.28 -1.77
C GLN A 78 7.84 -28.85 -1.60
N THR A 79 7.89 -28.34 -0.38
CA THR A 79 8.45 -27.01 -0.10
C THR A 79 9.95 -26.97 -0.43
N GLN A 80 10.70 -27.99 -0.03
CA GLN A 80 12.13 -28.08 -0.31
C GLN A 80 12.40 -28.09 -1.83
N ARG A 81 11.61 -28.80 -2.60
CA ARG A 81 11.70 -28.82 -4.08
C ARG A 81 11.36 -27.46 -4.66
N SER A 82 10.32 -26.79 -4.14
CA SER A 82 9.92 -25.45 -4.55
C SER A 82 11.02 -24.40 -4.33
N LEU A 83 11.77 -24.49 -3.24
CA LEU A 83 12.93 -23.63 -2.98
C LEU A 83 13.99 -23.74 -4.08
N GLY A 84 14.24 -24.96 -4.59
CA GLY A 84 15.14 -25.18 -5.71
C GLY A 84 14.59 -24.62 -7.04
N ASN A 85 13.28 -24.77 -7.27
CA ASN A 85 12.65 -24.37 -8.53
C ASN A 85 12.45 -22.85 -8.65
N PHE A 86 12.20 -22.15 -7.53
CA PHE A 86 11.82 -20.74 -7.51
C PHE A 86 12.76 -19.91 -6.60
N ASN A 87 14.06 -20.04 -6.80
CA ASN A 87 15.05 -19.24 -6.08
C ASN A 87 15.14 -17.83 -6.70
N ILE A 88 14.09 -17.02 -6.48
CA ILE A 88 13.91 -15.70 -7.10
C ILE A 88 13.81 -14.65 -5.99
N ASN A 89 14.74 -13.70 -5.97
CA ASN A 89 14.81 -12.55 -5.06
C ASN A 89 14.59 -12.91 -3.57
N GLN A 90 15.23 -13.99 -3.10
CA GLN A 90 15.25 -14.39 -1.70
C GLN A 90 16.15 -13.47 -0.86
N PRO A 91 15.78 -13.14 0.37
CA PRO A 91 14.51 -13.42 1.07
C PRO A 91 13.44 -12.32 0.90
N GLN A 92 13.66 -11.31 0.05
CA GLN A 92 12.90 -10.07 -0.05
C GLN A 92 11.45 -10.29 -0.51
N ASP A 93 11.24 -11.23 -1.43
CA ASP A 93 9.92 -11.51 -2.00
C ASP A 93 9.26 -12.76 -1.41
N ARG A 94 9.55 -13.08 -0.15
CA ARG A 94 8.82 -14.15 0.55
C ARG A 94 7.34 -13.82 0.66
N MET A 95 6.53 -14.89 0.74
CA MET A 95 5.10 -14.75 0.98
C MET A 95 4.86 -13.93 2.27
N PRO A 96 4.01 -12.86 2.22
CA PRO A 96 3.83 -11.97 3.36
C PRO A 96 3.32 -12.67 4.62
N PRO A 97 3.79 -12.29 5.84
CA PRO A 97 3.33 -12.87 7.09
C PRO A 97 1.81 -12.91 7.30
N PRO A 98 0.99 -11.92 6.87
CA PRO A 98 -0.46 -12.02 6.96
C PRO A 98 -1.05 -13.24 6.22
N ILE A 99 -0.43 -13.68 5.12
CA ILE A 99 -0.82 -14.90 4.41
C ILE A 99 -0.50 -16.15 5.25
N VAL A 100 0.65 -16.17 5.91
CA VAL A 100 1.02 -17.27 6.82
C VAL A 100 0.01 -17.36 7.98
N ARG A 101 -0.32 -16.20 8.59
CA ARG A 101 -1.36 -16.10 9.63
C ARG A 101 -2.70 -16.66 9.14
N ALA A 102 -3.14 -16.25 7.96
CA ALA A 102 -4.41 -16.66 7.39
C ALA A 102 -4.43 -18.18 7.05
N PHE A 103 -3.32 -18.76 6.61
CA PHE A 103 -3.21 -20.23 6.50
C PHE A 103 -3.42 -20.92 7.84
N GLY A 104 -2.81 -20.42 8.92
CA GLY A 104 -3.01 -20.96 10.26
C GLY A 104 -4.48 -20.91 10.69
N VAL A 105 -5.16 -19.79 10.48
CA VAL A 105 -6.59 -19.62 10.76
C VAL A 105 -7.42 -20.63 9.96
N LEU A 106 -7.24 -20.67 8.64
CA LEU A 106 -8.05 -21.53 7.77
C LEU A 106 -7.82 -23.02 8.04
N LYS A 107 -6.56 -23.46 8.22
CA LYS A 107 -6.26 -24.87 8.50
C LYS A 107 -6.75 -25.31 9.89
N GLY A 108 -6.75 -24.40 10.86
CA GLY A 108 -7.38 -24.61 12.17
C GLY A 108 -8.91 -24.79 12.06
N ALA A 109 -9.55 -23.90 11.32
CA ALA A 109 -11.00 -24.00 11.02
C ALA A 109 -11.33 -25.31 10.27
N ALA A 110 -10.54 -25.65 9.24
CA ALA A 110 -10.73 -26.89 8.49
C ALA A 110 -10.60 -28.14 9.36
N ALA A 111 -9.65 -28.17 10.30
CA ALA A 111 -9.52 -29.27 11.25
C ALA A 111 -10.77 -29.40 12.15
N THR A 112 -11.30 -28.28 12.66
CA THR A 112 -12.55 -28.26 13.44
C THR A 112 -13.72 -28.86 12.65
N VAL A 113 -13.90 -28.40 11.43
CA VAL A 113 -15.02 -28.81 10.57
C VAL A 113 -14.87 -30.28 10.15
N ASN A 114 -13.67 -30.68 9.69
CA ASN A 114 -13.40 -32.05 9.23
C ASN A 114 -13.54 -33.10 10.36
N MET A 115 -13.37 -32.73 11.64
CA MET A 115 -13.69 -33.65 12.75
C MET A 115 -15.17 -34.04 12.78
N LYS A 116 -16.09 -33.21 12.26
CA LYS A 116 -17.50 -33.55 12.08
C LYS A 116 -17.72 -34.54 10.92
N PHE A 117 -16.78 -34.62 10.00
CA PHE A 117 -16.86 -35.38 8.75
C PHE A 117 -15.85 -36.54 8.66
N GLY A 118 -15.34 -37.03 9.80
CA GLY A 118 -14.56 -38.26 9.87
C GLY A 118 -13.06 -38.11 10.11
N LEU A 119 -12.55 -36.90 10.28
CA LEU A 119 -11.15 -36.70 10.79
C LEU A 119 -11.11 -37.17 12.25
N ASP A 120 -10.15 -38.05 12.56
CA ASP A 120 -9.93 -38.52 13.93
C ASP A 120 -9.75 -37.32 14.89
N PRO A 121 -10.54 -37.25 15.99
CA PRO A 121 -10.47 -36.10 16.90
C PRO A 121 -9.11 -35.87 17.55
N LYS A 122 -8.30 -36.92 17.75
CA LYS A 122 -6.94 -36.79 18.29
C LYS A 122 -6.02 -36.13 17.28
N LEU A 123 -6.12 -36.50 16.00
CA LEU A 123 -5.37 -35.88 14.92
C LEU A 123 -5.86 -34.44 14.69
N GLY A 124 -7.17 -34.22 14.67
CA GLY A 124 -7.78 -32.90 14.50
C GLY A 124 -7.32 -31.89 15.54
N LYS A 125 -7.28 -32.28 16.82
CA LYS A 125 -6.78 -31.42 17.91
C LYS A 125 -5.28 -31.10 17.77
N ALA A 126 -4.46 -32.03 17.35
CA ALA A 126 -3.03 -31.78 17.10
C ALA A 126 -2.82 -30.82 15.91
N ILE A 127 -3.63 -30.97 14.85
CA ILE A 127 -3.65 -30.05 13.70
C ILE A 127 -4.09 -28.64 14.13
N GLN A 128 -5.16 -28.52 14.94
CA GLN A 128 -5.61 -27.23 15.49
C GLN A 128 -4.52 -26.52 16.29
N GLN A 129 -3.81 -27.24 17.16
CA GLN A 129 -2.72 -26.69 17.95
C GLN A 129 -1.58 -26.19 17.04
N ALA A 130 -1.13 -27.02 16.08
CA ALA A 130 -0.09 -26.63 15.12
C ALA A 130 -0.52 -25.43 14.25
N ALA A 131 -1.76 -25.41 13.79
CA ALA A 131 -2.34 -24.33 13.02
C ALA A 131 -2.43 -23.02 13.83
N SER A 132 -2.74 -23.09 15.13
CA SER A 132 -2.70 -21.94 16.04
C SER A 132 -1.28 -21.34 16.20
N GLU A 133 -0.25 -22.19 16.22
CA GLU A 133 1.14 -21.74 16.25
C GLU A 133 1.53 -21.02 14.92
N VAL A 134 1.01 -21.48 13.79
CA VAL A 134 1.15 -20.80 12.49
C VAL A 134 0.39 -19.47 12.49
N ALA A 135 -0.88 -19.45 12.95
CA ALA A 135 -1.70 -18.26 13.02
C ALA A 135 -1.10 -17.17 13.92
N SER A 136 -0.41 -17.55 14.99
CA SER A 136 0.32 -16.64 15.87
C SER A 136 1.71 -16.25 15.37
N LEU A 137 2.10 -16.67 14.15
CA LEU A 137 3.39 -16.42 13.49
C LEU A 137 4.60 -17.00 14.24
N LYS A 138 4.42 -17.88 15.23
CA LYS A 138 5.53 -18.56 15.93
C LYS A 138 6.36 -19.44 15.00
N LEU A 139 5.76 -19.91 13.91
CA LEU A 139 6.40 -20.79 12.94
C LEU A 139 6.71 -20.07 11.60
N VAL A 140 6.74 -18.74 11.57
CA VAL A 140 6.90 -17.94 10.33
C VAL A 140 8.20 -18.28 9.58
N ASP A 141 9.29 -18.63 10.30
CA ASP A 141 10.58 -18.99 9.70
C ASP A 141 10.56 -20.34 8.94
N HIS A 142 9.45 -21.07 9.03
CA HIS A 142 9.20 -22.29 8.27
C HIS A 142 8.40 -22.06 6.99
N PHE A 143 8.19 -20.77 6.58
CA PHE A 143 7.52 -20.35 5.36
C PHE A 143 8.48 -19.59 4.44
N PRO A 144 9.43 -20.29 3.80
CA PRO A 144 10.50 -19.64 3.05
C PRO A 144 10.14 -19.30 1.60
N LEU A 145 8.95 -19.70 1.11
CA LEU A 145 8.62 -19.60 -0.31
C LEU A 145 8.33 -18.16 -0.74
N VAL A 146 8.74 -17.83 -1.96
CA VAL A 146 8.52 -16.52 -2.58
C VAL A 146 7.17 -16.44 -3.28
N VAL A 147 6.73 -15.21 -3.56
CA VAL A 147 5.52 -14.94 -4.35
C VAL A 147 5.65 -15.39 -5.81
N TRP A 148 6.87 -15.47 -6.33
CA TRP A 148 7.23 -15.95 -7.68
C TRP A 148 7.21 -17.47 -7.75
N GLN A 149 6.03 -18.04 -7.63
CA GLN A 149 5.75 -19.49 -7.62
C GLN A 149 4.62 -19.80 -8.60
N THR A 150 4.03 -21.00 -8.55
CA THR A 150 2.81 -21.25 -9.33
C THR A 150 1.71 -20.26 -8.97
N GLY A 151 1.06 -19.72 -9.98
CA GLY A 151 0.08 -18.65 -9.81
C GLY A 151 -1.20 -19.04 -9.08
N SER A 152 -1.44 -20.34 -8.88
CA SER A 152 -2.52 -20.87 -8.04
C SER A 152 -2.24 -20.77 -6.53
N GLY A 153 -0.97 -20.59 -6.13
CA GLY A 153 -0.55 -20.61 -4.72
C GLY A 153 -0.36 -22.02 -4.14
N THR A 154 -0.29 -23.05 -4.99
CA THR A 154 -0.21 -24.46 -4.55
C THR A 154 1.00 -24.72 -3.67
N GLN A 155 2.18 -24.18 -3.98
CA GLN A 155 3.37 -24.39 -3.16
C GLN A 155 3.20 -23.79 -1.76
N SER A 156 2.61 -22.61 -1.62
CA SER A 156 2.32 -22.02 -0.30
C SER A 156 1.30 -22.84 0.48
N ASN A 157 0.25 -23.37 -0.17
CA ASN A 157 -0.69 -24.26 0.48
C ASN A 157 0.00 -25.55 0.96
N MET A 158 0.87 -26.14 0.13
CA MET A 158 1.62 -27.33 0.52
C MET A 158 2.63 -27.04 1.62
N ASN A 159 3.27 -25.87 1.60
CA ASN A 159 4.13 -25.43 2.70
C ASN A 159 3.37 -25.39 4.03
N ALA A 160 2.18 -24.78 4.05
CA ALA A 160 1.32 -24.79 5.24
C ALA A 160 0.92 -26.21 5.68
N ASN A 161 0.54 -27.07 4.74
CA ASN A 161 0.17 -28.44 5.02
C ASN A 161 1.33 -29.24 5.63
N GLU A 162 2.55 -29.12 5.07
CA GLU A 162 3.74 -29.80 5.54
C GLU A 162 4.17 -29.30 6.93
N VAL A 163 4.21 -27.98 7.15
CA VAL A 163 4.56 -27.39 8.44
C VAL A 163 3.59 -27.82 9.52
N ILE A 164 2.29 -27.72 9.28
CA ILE A 164 1.25 -28.11 10.24
C ILE A 164 1.28 -29.61 10.49
N SER A 165 1.46 -30.43 9.45
CA SER A 165 1.54 -31.89 9.57
C SER A 165 2.76 -32.29 10.44
N ASN A 166 3.94 -31.80 10.13
CA ASN A 166 5.17 -32.13 10.86
C ASN A 166 5.10 -31.65 12.32
N ARG A 167 4.55 -30.45 12.57
CA ARG A 167 4.35 -29.97 13.94
C ARG A 167 3.32 -30.80 14.71
N ALA A 168 2.22 -31.19 14.08
CA ALA A 168 1.21 -32.09 14.69
C ALA A 168 1.77 -33.48 14.98
N ILE A 169 2.63 -34.04 14.11
CA ILE A 169 3.35 -35.30 14.33
C ILE A 169 4.21 -35.20 15.59
N GLU A 170 4.98 -34.10 15.73
CA GLU A 170 5.82 -33.88 16.91
C GLU A 170 4.98 -33.74 18.20
N ILE A 171 3.87 -33.00 18.17
CA ILE A 171 2.91 -32.88 19.30
C ILE A 171 2.40 -34.25 19.74
N LEU A 172 2.20 -35.16 18.79
CA LEU A 172 1.74 -36.53 19.06
C LEU A 172 2.88 -37.51 19.41
N GLY A 173 4.12 -37.03 19.51
CA GLY A 173 5.30 -37.87 19.85
C GLY A 173 5.79 -38.73 18.67
N GLY A 174 5.39 -38.42 17.44
CA GLY A 174 5.82 -39.11 16.23
C GLY A 174 7.14 -38.59 15.67
N LYS A 175 7.64 -39.23 14.61
CA LYS A 175 8.86 -38.84 13.91
C LYS A 175 8.51 -37.85 12.78
N MET A 176 9.04 -36.63 12.85
CA MET A 176 8.92 -35.61 11.82
C MET A 176 9.36 -36.13 10.44
N GLY A 177 8.65 -35.78 9.38
CA GLY A 177 8.90 -36.27 8.02
C GLY A 177 8.29 -37.63 7.69
N SER A 178 7.78 -38.36 8.69
CA SER A 178 7.21 -39.72 8.50
C SER A 178 5.83 -39.70 7.82
N LYS A 179 5.16 -38.57 7.77
CA LYS A 179 3.72 -38.42 7.37
C LYS A 179 2.76 -39.26 8.21
N LYS A 180 3.19 -39.70 9.40
CA LYS A 180 2.42 -40.51 10.34
C LYS A 180 2.62 -39.98 11.77
N PRO A 181 1.56 -39.87 12.59
CA PRO A 181 0.15 -40.25 12.29
C PRO A 181 -0.62 -39.18 11.48
N VAL A 182 -0.06 -37.99 11.22
CA VAL A 182 -0.69 -36.91 10.45
C VAL A 182 -0.10 -36.83 9.05
N HIS A 183 -0.95 -36.90 8.00
CA HIS A 183 -0.52 -36.75 6.62
C HIS A 183 -0.87 -35.34 6.10
N PRO A 184 0.03 -34.64 5.38
CA PRO A 184 -0.22 -33.26 4.92
C PRO A 184 -1.41 -33.15 3.96
N ASN A 185 -1.61 -34.13 3.05
CA ASN A 185 -2.70 -34.12 2.09
C ASN A 185 -3.99 -34.72 2.67
N ASP A 186 -3.90 -35.90 3.31
CA ASP A 186 -5.08 -36.67 3.68
C ASP A 186 -5.78 -36.10 4.92
N HIS A 187 -5.01 -35.43 5.83
CA HIS A 187 -5.55 -34.89 7.07
C HIS A 187 -5.56 -33.35 7.10
N VAL A 188 -4.41 -32.68 6.83
CA VAL A 188 -4.34 -31.20 6.90
C VAL A 188 -5.03 -30.54 5.72
N ASN A 189 -5.00 -31.16 4.53
CA ASN A 189 -5.67 -30.68 3.33
C ASN A 189 -6.98 -31.41 3.02
N MET A 190 -7.52 -32.14 3.97
CA MET A 190 -8.79 -32.88 3.82
C MET A 190 -9.91 -31.92 3.38
N SER A 191 -10.74 -32.35 2.42
CA SER A 191 -11.87 -31.59 1.86
C SER A 191 -11.49 -30.26 1.18
N ALA A 192 -10.22 -30.09 0.74
CA ALA A 192 -9.72 -28.85 0.17
C ALA A 192 -8.90 -29.07 -1.09
N SER A 193 -8.79 -28.03 -1.89
CA SER A 193 -7.81 -27.86 -2.97
C SER A 193 -7.00 -26.59 -2.72
N SER A 194 -5.81 -26.49 -3.30
CA SER A 194 -5.09 -25.21 -3.32
C SER A 194 -5.90 -24.12 -4.05
N ASN A 195 -6.77 -24.53 -4.99
CA ASN A 195 -7.53 -23.60 -5.82
C ASN A 195 -8.59 -22.82 -5.04
N ASP A 196 -9.24 -23.42 -4.04
CA ASP A 196 -10.18 -22.74 -3.15
C ASP A 196 -9.50 -22.24 -1.85
N THR A 197 -8.47 -22.92 -1.37
CA THR A 197 -7.75 -22.57 -0.14
C THR A 197 -6.98 -21.26 -0.28
N PHE A 198 -6.20 -21.07 -1.36
CA PHE A 198 -5.37 -19.88 -1.50
C PHE A 198 -6.19 -18.58 -1.64
N PRO A 199 -7.25 -18.49 -2.47
CA PRO A 199 -8.11 -17.30 -2.50
C PRO A 199 -8.84 -17.06 -1.16
N THR A 200 -9.22 -18.10 -0.44
CA THR A 200 -9.77 -17.96 0.92
C THR A 200 -8.75 -17.31 1.86
N VAL A 201 -7.50 -17.76 1.83
CA VAL A 201 -6.40 -17.16 2.61
C VAL A 201 -6.14 -15.72 2.20
N MET A 202 -6.21 -15.39 0.91
CA MET A 202 -6.11 -14.01 0.42
C MET A 202 -7.16 -13.10 1.06
N HIS A 203 -8.42 -13.54 1.06
CA HIS A 203 -9.53 -12.79 1.61
C HIS A 203 -9.44 -12.63 3.14
N ILE A 204 -9.11 -13.70 3.88
CA ILE A 204 -8.90 -13.63 5.33
C ILE A 204 -7.77 -12.63 5.65
N ALA A 205 -6.62 -12.74 4.96
CA ALA A 205 -5.49 -11.85 5.18
C ALA A 205 -5.85 -10.38 4.91
N ALA A 206 -6.58 -10.12 3.82
CA ALA A 206 -6.98 -8.75 3.44
C ALA A 206 -7.94 -8.13 4.46
N VAL A 207 -8.96 -8.87 4.92
CA VAL A 207 -9.91 -8.37 5.93
C VAL A 207 -9.20 -8.05 7.24
N LEU A 208 -8.38 -8.98 7.74
CA LEU A 208 -7.66 -8.77 9.00
C LEU A 208 -6.69 -7.58 8.91
N ASP A 209 -5.95 -7.43 7.82
CA ASP A 209 -5.02 -6.32 7.63
C ASP A 209 -5.74 -4.97 7.54
N PHE A 210 -6.89 -4.91 6.84
CA PHE A 210 -7.69 -3.68 6.73
C PHE A 210 -8.31 -3.28 8.05
N GLU A 211 -8.92 -4.21 8.79
CA GLU A 211 -9.62 -3.91 10.03
C GLU A 211 -8.69 -3.71 11.23
N GLU A 212 -7.55 -4.43 11.28
CA GLU A 212 -6.62 -4.35 12.41
C GLU A 212 -5.49 -3.30 12.24
N SER A 213 -5.16 -2.90 10.99
CA SER A 213 -4.04 -2.01 10.72
C SER A 213 -4.42 -0.76 9.93
N LEU A 214 -4.97 -0.92 8.73
CA LEU A 214 -5.18 0.18 7.79
C LEU A 214 -6.24 1.18 8.29
N LEU A 215 -7.43 0.68 8.63
CA LEU A 215 -8.53 1.53 9.09
C LEU A 215 -8.22 2.26 10.41
N PRO A 216 -7.60 1.64 11.42
CA PRO A 216 -7.14 2.37 12.59
C PRO A 216 -6.16 3.49 12.26
N ALA A 217 -5.15 3.25 11.43
CA ALA A 217 -4.17 4.27 11.02
C ALA A 217 -4.84 5.44 10.29
N LEU A 218 -5.76 5.16 9.36
CA LEU A 218 -6.49 6.17 8.61
C LEU A 218 -7.43 6.99 9.51
N LYS A 219 -8.16 6.35 10.43
CA LYS A 219 -9.02 7.01 11.41
C LYS A 219 -8.21 7.92 12.34
N ASN A 220 -7.06 7.46 12.81
CA ASN A 220 -6.17 8.25 13.67
C ASN A 220 -5.60 9.47 12.94
N LEU A 221 -5.19 9.34 11.68
CA LEU A 221 -4.73 10.46 10.87
C LEU A 221 -5.86 11.47 10.63
N LYS A 222 -7.07 11.00 10.29
CA LYS A 222 -8.24 11.87 10.11
C LYS A 222 -8.53 12.69 11.38
N GLU A 223 -8.53 12.08 12.56
CA GLU A 223 -8.77 12.80 13.83
C GLU A 223 -7.67 13.84 14.11
N ALA A 224 -6.40 13.53 13.85
CA ALA A 224 -5.31 14.50 14.00
C ALA A 224 -5.47 15.70 13.06
N MET A 225 -5.83 15.45 11.80
CA MET A 225 -6.11 16.52 10.83
C MET A 225 -7.33 17.35 11.21
N LYS A 226 -8.39 16.73 11.74
CA LYS A 226 -9.59 17.41 12.24
C LYS A 226 -9.26 18.34 13.40
N HIS A 227 -8.40 17.89 14.32
CA HIS A 227 -7.91 18.72 15.40
C HIS A 227 -7.15 19.95 14.88
N LYS A 228 -6.28 19.77 13.88
CA LYS A 228 -5.56 20.89 13.24
C LYS A 228 -6.50 21.85 12.50
N ALA A 229 -7.50 21.33 11.81
CA ALA A 229 -8.53 22.18 11.16
C ALA A 229 -9.23 23.08 12.18
N ALA A 230 -9.60 22.54 13.35
CA ALA A 230 -10.20 23.33 14.42
C ALA A 230 -9.22 24.35 15.03
N GLN A 231 -7.96 23.96 15.25
CA GLN A 231 -6.90 24.85 15.77
C GLN A 231 -6.66 26.04 14.83
N PHE A 232 -6.75 25.84 13.53
CA PHE A 232 -6.47 26.82 12.50
C PHE A 232 -7.73 27.57 11.97
N GLU A 233 -8.87 27.37 12.59
CA GLU A 233 -10.17 27.88 12.09
C GLU A 233 -10.21 29.40 11.92
N SER A 234 -9.57 30.15 12.84
CA SER A 234 -9.55 31.62 12.81
C SER A 234 -8.42 32.24 12.00
N ILE A 235 -7.49 31.45 11.48
CA ILE A 235 -6.29 31.94 10.78
C ILE A 235 -6.62 32.20 9.31
N ILE A 236 -6.82 33.48 8.94
CA ILE A 236 -7.14 33.88 7.57
C ILE A 236 -5.88 33.97 6.73
N LYS A 237 -5.85 33.30 5.61
CA LYS A 237 -4.73 33.22 4.67
C LYS A 237 -5.19 33.47 3.23
N ILE A 238 -4.21 33.68 2.34
CA ILE A 238 -4.47 33.69 0.90
C ILE A 238 -4.77 32.27 0.42
N GLY A 239 -5.88 32.11 -0.29
CA GLY A 239 -6.14 30.92 -1.10
C GLY A 239 -5.26 30.91 -2.35
N ARG A 240 -5.01 29.74 -2.91
CA ARG A 240 -4.29 29.58 -4.18
C ARG A 240 -5.02 28.64 -5.11
N THR A 241 -5.17 29.08 -6.36
CA THR A 241 -5.63 28.25 -7.48
C THR A 241 -4.59 28.33 -8.60
N HIS A 242 -4.25 27.23 -9.25
CA HIS A 242 -3.16 27.16 -10.22
C HIS A 242 -1.78 27.58 -9.64
N LEU A 243 -1.58 27.46 -8.33
CA LEU A 243 -0.45 28.02 -7.57
C LEU A 243 -0.35 29.55 -7.64
N GLN A 244 -1.39 30.24 -8.12
CA GLN A 244 -1.48 31.68 -8.13
C GLN A 244 -2.38 32.18 -6.99
N ASP A 245 -2.14 33.42 -6.55
CA ASP A 245 -2.92 34.06 -5.50
C ASP A 245 -4.40 34.09 -5.86
N ALA A 246 -5.25 33.75 -4.89
CA ALA A 246 -6.69 33.78 -5.01
C ALA A 246 -7.31 34.53 -3.82
N THR A 247 -8.62 34.46 -3.70
CA THR A 247 -9.34 35.09 -2.59
C THR A 247 -9.04 34.41 -1.26
N PRO A 248 -9.19 35.11 -0.12
CA PRO A 248 -8.94 34.56 1.21
C PRO A 248 -9.84 33.36 1.57
N LEU A 249 -9.30 32.50 2.42
CA LEU A 249 -9.98 31.47 3.19
C LEU A 249 -9.29 31.35 4.55
N THR A 250 -9.80 30.55 5.47
CA THR A 250 -9.04 30.21 6.67
C THR A 250 -8.17 28.98 6.43
N LEU A 251 -7.04 28.88 7.15
CA LEU A 251 -6.20 27.67 7.15
C LEU A 251 -7.02 26.45 7.64
N GLY A 252 -7.94 26.67 8.61
CA GLY A 252 -8.86 25.63 9.05
C GLY A 252 -9.78 25.14 7.94
N GLN A 253 -10.30 26.02 7.07
CA GLN A 253 -11.10 25.63 5.89
C GLN A 253 -10.28 24.81 4.90
N GLU A 254 -9.01 25.16 4.66
CA GLU A 254 -8.09 24.38 3.84
C GLU A 254 -7.89 22.97 4.41
N PHE A 255 -7.59 22.85 5.69
CA PHE A 255 -7.44 21.55 6.39
C PHE A 255 -8.76 20.76 6.45
N SER A 256 -9.91 21.39 6.54
CA SER A 256 -11.22 20.71 6.50
C SER A 256 -11.43 19.94 5.20
N GLY A 257 -10.90 20.43 4.09
CA GLY A 257 -10.90 19.72 2.82
C GLY A 257 -10.08 18.41 2.90
N TYR A 258 -8.93 18.42 3.58
CA TYR A 258 -8.12 17.23 3.81
C TYR A 258 -8.83 16.21 4.71
N VAL A 259 -9.50 16.69 5.77
CA VAL A 259 -10.32 15.84 6.65
C VAL A 259 -11.40 15.10 5.86
N THR A 260 -12.12 15.80 5.01
CA THR A 260 -13.18 15.20 4.17
C THR A 260 -12.61 14.17 3.18
N GLN A 261 -11.42 14.42 2.59
CA GLN A 261 -10.77 13.44 1.73
C GLN A 261 -10.43 12.15 2.48
N LEU A 262 -9.96 12.25 3.75
CA LEU A 262 -9.66 11.09 4.58
C LEU A 262 -10.95 10.37 5.03
N GLU A 263 -12.02 11.10 5.33
CA GLU A 263 -13.33 10.53 5.68
C GLU A 263 -13.90 9.69 4.53
N TYR A 264 -13.93 10.25 3.32
CA TYR A 264 -14.29 9.47 2.13
C TYR A 264 -13.31 8.31 1.84
N GLY A 265 -12.04 8.44 2.25
CA GLY A 265 -11.06 7.36 2.21
C GLY A 265 -11.47 6.19 3.11
N ILE A 266 -11.93 6.46 4.33
CA ILE A 266 -12.45 5.46 5.27
C ILE A 266 -13.66 4.75 4.66
N GLU A 267 -14.65 5.50 4.18
CA GLU A 267 -15.86 4.94 3.56
C GLU A 267 -15.53 4.01 2.39
N ARG A 268 -14.57 4.39 1.53
CA ARG A 268 -14.12 3.56 0.40
C ARG A 268 -13.50 2.26 0.88
N VAL A 269 -12.58 2.31 1.84
CA VAL A 269 -11.93 1.10 2.37
C VAL A 269 -12.98 0.18 3.03
N GLU A 270 -13.88 0.74 3.83
CA GLU A 270 -14.96 -0.02 4.47
C GLU A 270 -15.92 -0.63 3.43
N SER A 271 -16.16 0.03 2.30
CA SER A 271 -17.03 -0.50 1.23
C SER A 271 -16.46 -1.71 0.48
N ALA A 272 -15.15 -1.96 0.55
CA ALA A 272 -14.52 -3.17 -0.01
C ALA A 272 -14.73 -4.41 0.86
N LEU A 273 -14.87 -4.24 2.18
CA LEU A 273 -14.93 -5.35 3.14
C LEU A 273 -16.06 -6.36 2.86
N PRO A 274 -17.29 -5.97 2.51
CA PRO A 274 -18.36 -6.94 2.25
C PRO A 274 -18.00 -8.00 1.21
N ARG A 275 -17.30 -7.63 0.13
CA ARG A 275 -16.88 -8.57 -0.91
C ARG A 275 -15.65 -9.38 -0.52
N LEU A 276 -14.73 -8.81 0.24
CA LEU A 276 -13.57 -9.53 0.79
C LEU A 276 -13.97 -10.58 1.84
N ARG A 277 -15.13 -10.46 2.47
CA ARG A 277 -15.63 -11.42 3.47
C ARG A 277 -16.20 -12.71 2.86
N PHE A 278 -16.35 -12.81 1.55
CA PHE A 278 -16.80 -14.04 0.89
C PHE A 278 -15.63 -14.99 0.63
N LEU A 279 -15.75 -16.23 1.15
CA LEU A 279 -14.68 -17.22 1.09
C LEU A 279 -14.93 -18.26 -0.01
N ALA A 280 -13.89 -18.56 -0.76
CA ALA A 280 -13.89 -19.55 -1.83
C ALA A 280 -13.91 -21.00 -1.32
N GLN A 281 -13.49 -21.22 -0.06
CA GLN A 281 -13.36 -22.56 0.52
C GLN A 281 -14.65 -23.36 0.37
N GLY A 282 -14.51 -24.64 0.01
CA GLY A 282 -15.60 -25.52 -0.36
C GLY A 282 -15.84 -25.65 -1.85
N GLY A 283 -15.22 -24.81 -2.70
CA GLY A 283 -15.26 -24.94 -4.16
C GLY A 283 -14.36 -26.06 -4.68
N THR A 284 -13.35 -26.40 -3.93
CA THR A 284 -12.30 -27.39 -4.26
C THR A 284 -11.57 -27.07 -5.58
N ALA A 285 -11.53 -28.02 -6.53
CA ALA A 285 -10.69 -27.92 -7.72
C ALA A 285 -11.16 -26.84 -8.72
N VAL A 286 -12.47 -26.77 -8.98
CA VAL A 286 -13.07 -25.95 -10.06
C VAL A 286 -14.34 -25.20 -9.64
N GLY A 287 -14.79 -25.36 -8.39
CA GLY A 287 -16.00 -24.69 -7.88
C GLY A 287 -17.18 -25.62 -7.58
N THR A 288 -17.08 -26.91 -7.92
CA THR A 288 -18.17 -27.89 -7.76
C THR A 288 -18.28 -28.47 -6.36
N GLY A 289 -17.27 -28.30 -5.50
CA GLY A 289 -17.23 -28.89 -4.17
C GLY A 289 -16.94 -30.40 -4.14
N LEU A 290 -16.29 -30.92 -5.20
CA LEU A 290 -15.92 -32.34 -5.26
C LEU A 290 -15.07 -32.72 -4.03
N ASN A 291 -15.42 -33.85 -3.39
CA ASN A 291 -14.78 -34.37 -2.17
C ASN A 291 -15.02 -33.54 -0.91
N THR A 292 -16.03 -32.68 -0.88
CA THR A 292 -16.54 -32.02 0.33
C THR A 292 -17.88 -32.61 0.76
N PHE A 293 -18.49 -32.02 1.76
CA PHE A 293 -19.77 -32.42 2.32
C PHE A 293 -20.76 -31.26 2.26
N GLU A 294 -22.04 -31.54 2.25
CA GLU A 294 -23.06 -30.49 2.37
C GLU A 294 -22.89 -29.73 3.70
N GLY A 295 -22.92 -28.42 3.64
CA GLY A 295 -22.66 -27.54 4.80
C GLY A 295 -21.19 -27.29 5.12
N PHE A 296 -20.24 -27.94 4.44
CA PHE A 296 -18.80 -27.75 4.69
C PHE A 296 -18.35 -26.28 4.52
N ALA A 297 -18.78 -25.64 3.45
CA ALA A 297 -18.38 -24.28 3.12
C ALA A 297 -18.91 -23.24 4.13
N GLU A 298 -20.14 -23.42 4.58
CA GLU A 298 -20.81 -22.61 5.60
C GLU A 298 -20.15 -22.79 6.97
N ASP A 299 -19.86 -24.03 7.34
CA ASP A 299 -19.19 -24.36 8.59
C ASP A 299 -17.78 -23.78 8.65
N ILE A 300 -17.02 -23.80 7.53
CA ILE A 300 -15.69 -23.15 7.44
C ILE A 300 -15.80 -21.64 7.65
N ALA A 301 -16.73 -20.97 6.98
CA ALA A 301 -16.91 -19.53 7.14
C ALA A 301 -17.29 -19.15 8.58
N THR A 302 -18.14 -19.96 9.20
CA THR A 302 -18.51 -19.80 10.61
C THR A 302 -17.32 -19.98 11.54
N GLU A 303 -16.51 -21.01 11.32
CA GLU A 303 -15.34 -21.27 12.18
C GLU A 303 -14.23 -20.23 11.99
N VAL A 304 -14.01 -19.75 10.75
CA VAL A 304 -13.10 -18.62 10.50
C VAL A 304 -13.58 -17.36 11.23
N THR A 305 -14.89 -17.10 11.23
CA THR A 305 -15.49 -16.00 12.01
C THR A 305 -15.22 -16.15 13.50
N ASN A 306 -15.42 -17.36 14.06
CA ASN A 306 -15.17 -17.64 15.47
C ASN A 306 -13.70 -17.43 15.87
N LEU A 307 -12.76 -17.89 15.02
CA LEU A 307 -11.33 -17.82 15.28
C LEU A 307 -10.75 -16.40 15.15
N THR A 308 -11.34 -15.58 14.30
CA THR A 308 -10.81 -14.22 14.01
C THR A 308 -11.55 -13.12 14.75
N GLY A 309 -12.80 -13.34 15.13
CA GLY A 309 -13.70 -12.30 15.64
C GLY A 309 -14.25 -11.37 14.54
N HIS A 310 -13.88 -11.60 13.28
CA HIS A 310 -14.36 -10.84 12.12
C HIS A 310 -15.34 -11.69 11.31
N GLN A 311 -16.40 -11.07 10.80
CA GLN A 311 -17.44 -11.80 10.08
C GLN A 311 -16.99 -12.23 8.69
N PHE A 312 -17.16 -13.51 8.36
CA PHE A 312 -16.96 -14.10 7.05
C PHE A 312 -18.19 -14.93 6.63
N TYR A 313 -18.33 -15.12 5.33
CA TYR A 313 -19.41 -15.84 4.69
C TYR A 313 -18.86 -16.77 3.61
N THR A 314 -19.60 -17.84 3.30
CA THR A 314 -19.27 -18.62 2.11
C THR A 314 -19.62 -17.83 0.85
N ALA A 315 -18.74 -17.85 -0.18
CA ALA A 315 -19.03 -17.19 -1.44
C ALA A 315 -20.28 -17.80 -2.10
N PRO A 316 -21.21 -16.95 -2.57
CA PRO A 316 -22.46 -17.44 -3.18
C PRO A 316 -22.22 -18.17 -4.50
N ASN A 317 -21.11 -17.90 -5.17
CA ASN A 317 -20.70 -18.57 -6.39
C ASN A 317 -19.21 -18.98 -6.29
N LYS A 318 -18.95 -20.28 -6.19
CA LYS A 318 -17.61 -20.82 -6.04
C LYS A 318 -16.78 -20.76 -7.35
N PHE A 319 -17.44 -20.73 -8.50
CA PHE A 319 -16.77 -20.62 -9.80
C PHE A 319 -16.15 -19.23 -9.97
N GLU A 320 -16.89 -18.17 -9.62
CA GLU A 320 -16.36 -16.82 -9.58
C GLU A 320 -15.22 -16.70 -8.55
N ALA A 321 -15.42 -17.21 -7.34
CA ALA A 321 -14.46 -17.08 -6.24
C ALA A 321 -13.11 -17.77 -6.48
N LEU A 322 -13.05 -18.76 -7.40
CA LEU A 322 -11.80 -19.41 -7.81
C LEU A 322 -11.14 -18.74 -9.02
N ALA A 323 -11.93 -18.27 -9.98
CA ALA A 323 -11.48 -17.83 -11.29
C ALA A 323 -11.32 -16.31 -11.41
N ALA A 324 -12.07 -15.53 -10.63
CA ALA A 324 -12.00 -14.07 -10.61
C ALA A 324 -11.63 -13.55 -9.22
N HIS A 325 -10.88 -12.45 -9.19
CA HIS A 325 -10.46 -11.81 -7.93
C HIS A 325 -10.77 -10.32 -7.94
N ASP A 326 -11.95 -9.98 -8.46
CA ASP A 326 -12.45 -8.60 -8.59
C ASP A 326 -12.50 -7.89 -7.24
N ALA A 327 -12.83 -8.61 -6.16
CA ALA A 327 -12.80 -8.06 -4.80
C ALA A 327 -11.40 -7.56 -4.37
N ILE A 328 -10.34 -8.25 -4.78
CA ILE A 328 -8.94 -7.83 -4.52
C ILE A 328 -8.57 -6.62 -5.38
N VAL A 329 -8.97 -6.61 -6.66
CA VAL A 329 -8.73 -5.50 -7.59
C VAL A 329 -9.47 -4.25 -7.13
N GLU A 330 -10.74 -4.38 -6.74
CA GLU A 330 -11.56 -3.30 -6.18
C GLU A 330 -10.96 -2.74 -4.90
N ALA A 331 -10.62 -3.61 -3.95
CA ALA A 331 -9.99 -3.20 -2.69
C ALA A 331 -8.71 -2.41 -2.94
N HIS A 332 -7.85 -2.87 -3.86
CA HIS A 332 -6.64 -2.14 -4.23
C HIS A 332 -6.97 -0.82 -4.94
N GLY A 333 -8.03 -0.75 -5.74
CA GLY A 333 -8.54 0.48 -6.35
C GLY A 333 -8.92 1.54 -5.31
N HIS A 334 -9.50 1.13 -4.18
CA HIS A 334 -9.78 2.02 -3.05
C HIS A 334 -8.49 2.51 -2.38
N LEU A 335 -7.48 1.65 -2.20
CA LEU A 335 -6.16 2.05 -1.71
C LEU A 335 -5.48 3.05 -2.65
N ASN A 336 -5.62 2.86 -3.96
CA ASN A 336 -5.09 3.77 -4.98
C ASN A 336 -5.74 5.16 -4.89
N THR A 337 -7.05 5.22 -4.67
CA THR A 337 -7.76 6.49 -4.47
C THR A 337 -7.34 7.17 -3.16
N LEU A 338 -7.18 6.40 -2.07
CA LEU A 338 -6.66 6.91 -0.80
C LEU A 338 -5.24 7.48 -0.98
N ALA A 339 -4.35 6.76 -1.68
CA ALA A 339 -3.01 7.24 -1.99
C ALA A 339 -3.02 8.54 -2.79
N THR A 340 -3.98 8.72 -3.72
CA THR A 340 -4.15 9.98 -4.46
C THR A 340 -4.49 11.14 -3.53
N SER A 341 -5.37 10.93 -2.55
CA SER A 341 -5.70 11.95 -1.54
C SER A 341 -4.50 12.28 -0.65
N LEU A 342 -3.81 11.26 -0.13
CA LEU A 342 -2.64 11.43 0.72
C LEU A 342 -1.48 12.13 0.00
N TYR A 343 -1.28 11.83 -1.28
CA TYR A 343 -0.28 12.49 -2.11
C TYR A 343 -0.55 14.00 -2.19
N LYS A 344 -1.78 14.38 -2.48
CA LYS A 344 -2.21 15.78 -2.57
C LYS A 344 -2.03 16.50 -1.22
N ILE A 345 -2.47 15.89 -0.13
CA ILE A 345 -2.34 16.45 1.22
C ILE A 345 -0.87 16.68 1.59
N ALA A 346 -0.02 15.68 1.36
CA ALA A 346 1.40 15.79 1.64
C ALA A 346 2.09 16.87 0.80
N GLN A 347 1.71 17.03 -0.48
CA GLN A 347 2.27 18.06 -1.34
C GLN A 347 1.84 19.47 -0.92
N ASP A 348 0.58 19.68 -0.57
CA ASP A 348 0.13 20.99 -0.10
C ASP A 348 0.86 21.41 1.18
N ILE A 349 0.94 20.52 2.17
CA ILE A 349 1.66 20.80 3.43
C ILE A 349 3.15 21.07 3.14
N ARG A 350 3.76 20.32 2.23
CA ARG A 350 5.13 20.53 1.78
C ARG A 350 5.35 21.92 1.17
N PHE A 351 4.42 22.37 0.31
CA PHE A 351 4.48 23.69 -0.28
C PHE A 351 4.27 24.80 0.75
N LEU A 352 3.27 24.67 1.62
CA LEU A 352 2.98 25.64 2.69
C LEU A 352 4.16 25.80 3.65
N GLY A 353 4.88 24.72 3.96
CA GLY A 353 6.08 24.71 4.80
C GLY A 353 7.39 25.05 4.06
N SER A 354 7.35 25.41 2.78
CA SER A 354 8.56 25.69 2.01
C SER A 354 9.26 26.97 2.47
N GLY A 355 10.58 26.95 2.51
CA GLY A 355 11.38 28.13 2.89
C GLY A 355 12.48 27.77 3.88
N PRO A 356 12.56 28.41 5.07
CA PRO A 356 11.53 29.22 5.77
C PRO A 356 11.37 30.67 5.30
N ARG A 357 12.41 31.27 4.70
CA ARG A 357 12.36 32.70 4.32
C ARG A 357 12.14 32.97 2.83
N CYS A 358 12.64 32.08 1.98
CA CYS A 358 12.60 32.24 0.50
C CYS A 358 11.50 31.39 -0.16
N GLY A 359 10.60 30.80 0.60
CA GLY A 359 9.43 30.08 0.14
C GLY A 359 8.14 30.66 0.70
N LEU A 360 7.07 29.84 0.73
CA LEU A 360 5.79 30.27 1.29
C LEU A 360 5.89 30.51 2.79
N GLY A 361 6.40 29.54 3.54
CA GLY A 361 6.66 29.66 4.96
C GLY A 361 5.40 29.87 5.82
N GLU A 362 4.23 29.43 5.36
CA GLU A 362 2.95 29.58 6.08
C GLU A 362 2.76 28.53 7.18
N LEU A 363 3.49 27.42 7.11
CA LEU A 363 3.52 26.38 8.12
C LEU A 363 4.95 26.17 8.65
N ASN A 364 5.08 25.97 9.95
CA ASN A 364 6.29 25.52 10.62
C ASN A 364 6.21 23.98 10.75
N LEU A 365 7.15 23.28 10.11
CA LEU A 365 7.24 21.83 10.16
C LEU A 365 8.09 21.40 11.35
N PRO A 366 7.78 20.30 12.05
CA PRO A 366 8.62 19.73 13.09
C PRO A 366 10.03 19.41 12.62
N GLU A 367 11.02 19.69 13.45
CA GLU A 367 12.44 19.41 13.21
C GLU A 367 12.76 18.00 13.74
N ASN A 368 12.63 16.97 12.89
CA ASN A 368 12.82 15.57 13.31
C ASN A 368 14.27 15.09 13.17
N GLU A 369 15.00 15.63 12.18
CA GLU A 369 16.37 15.23 11.86
C GLU A 369 17.16 16.34 11.14
N PRO A 370 18.51 16.32 11.19
CA PRO A 370 19.32 17.24 10.40
C PRO A 370 19.06 17.10 8.91
N GLY A 371 18.61 18.18 8.26
CA GLY A 371 18.18 18.15 6.85
C GLY A 371 19.32 18.21 5.83
N SER A 372 20.59 18.46 6.25
CA SER A 372 21.73 18.60 5.33
C SER A 372 23.06 18.41 6.04
N SER A 373 24.00 17.76 5.38
CA SER A 373 25.38 17.60 5.86
C SER A 373 26.25 18.87 5.71
N ILE A 374 25.82 19.82 4.86
CA ILE A 374 26.62 21.03 4.53
C ILE A 374 25.87 22.34 4.80
N MET A 375 24.59 22.33 5.11
CA MET A 375 23.76 23.49 5.42
C MET A 375 23.17 23.37 6.83
N PRO A 376 23.89 23.84 7.86
CA PRO A 376 23.40 23.76 9.25
C PRO A 376 22.06 24.46 9.42
N GLY A 377 21.14 23.84 10.17
CA GLY A 377 19.82 24.39 10.44
C GLY A 377 18.81 24.24 9.31
N LYS A 378 19.14 23.53 8.22
CA LYS A 378 18.17 23.21 7.17
C LYS A 378 17.25 22.07 7.63
N VAL A 379 15.94 22.33 7.66
CA VAL A 379 14.89 21.34 7.93
C VAL A 379 14.21 20.95 6.62
N ASN A 380 14.11 19.67 6.34
CA ASN A 380 13.45 19.16 5.13
C ASN A 380 12.06 18.61 5.48
N PRO A 381 11.10 18.65 4.53
CA PRO A 381 9.76 18.08 4.73
C PRO A 381 9.76 16.56 4.54
N THR A 382 10.62 15.83 5.27
CA THR A 382 10.94 14.42 5.05
C THR A 382 9.73 13.50 5.18
N GLN A 383 8.80 13.81 6.07
CA GLN A 383 7.56 13.04 6.21
C GLN A 383 6.65 13.18 4.99
N CYS A 384 6.58 14.37 4.38
CA CYS A 384 5.86 14.58 3.12
C CYS A 384 6.52 13.81 1.97
N GLU A 385 7.85 13.82 1.91
CA GLU A 385 8.61 13.09 0.89
C GLU A 385 8.39 11.57 1.02
N SER A 386 8.50 11.04 2.23
CA SER A 386 8.24 9.63 2.53
C SER A 386 6.83 9.21 2.10
N LEU A 387 5.80 9.96 2.52
CA LEU A 387 4.41 9.63 2.18
C LEU A 387 4.14 9.69 0.68
N THR A 388 4.74 10.66 -0.04
CA THR A 388 4.59 10.73 -1.50
C THR A 388 5.29 9.57 -2.24
N MET A 389 6.44 9.07 -1.74
CA MET A 389 7.09 7.87 -2.28
C MET A 389 6.24 6.61 -2.02
N ILE A 390 5.61 6.49 -0.86
CA ILE A 390 4.66 5.42 -0.54
C ILE A 390 3.49 5.45 -1.53
N CYS A 391 2.89 6.61 -1.78
CA CYS A 391 1.81 6.75 -2.74
C CYS A 391 2.24 6.33 -4.17
N CYS A 392 3.44 6.70 -4.59
CA CYS A 392 4.01 6.29 -5.87
C CYS A 392 4.11 4.76 -5.98
N GLN A 393 4.57 4.07 -4.93
CA GLN A 393 4.63 2.60 -4.89
C GLN A 393 3.23 1.98 -4.99
N VAL A 394 2.23 2.54 -4.31
CA VAL A 394 0.83 2.07 -4.38
C VAL A 394 0.28 2.18 -5.80
N PHE A 395 0.57 3.27 -6.52
CA PHE A 395 0.17 3.43 -7.93
C PHE A 395 0.76 2.33 -8.83
N GLY A 396 2.04 2.00 -8.62
CA GLY A 396 2.69 0.89 -9.33
C GLY A 396 2.06 -0.47 -9.02
N ASN A 397 1.78 -0.73 -7.74
CA ASN A 397 1.11 -1.95 -7.31
C ASN A 397 -0.32 -2.08 -7.87
N GLN A 398 -1.06 -0.94 -8.01
CA GLN A 398 -2.38 -0.93 -8.64
C GLN A 398 -2.32 -1.38 -10.09
N ALA A 399 -1.38 -0.86 -10.87
CA ALA A 399 -1.24 -1.24 -12.27
C ALA A 399 -1.00 -2.76 -12.41
N ALA A 400 -0.09 -3.31 -11.61
CA ALA A 400 0.21 -4.74 -11.61
C ALA A 400 -1.00 -5.57 -11.13
N THR A 401 -1.72 -5.13 -10.10
CA THR A 401 -2.90 -5.82 -9.56
C THR A 401 -4.05 -5.84 -10.57
N THR A 402 -4.31 -4.72 -11.25
CA THR A 402 -5.35 -4.63 -12.29
C THR A 402 -5.04 -5.58 -13.45
N PHE A 403 -3.78 -5.60 -13.93
CA PHE A 403 -3.37 -6.53 -14.97
C PHE A 403 -3.53 -7.99 -14.51
N ALA A 404 -3.04 -8.33 -13.33
CA ALA A 404 -3.14 -9.67 -12.78
C ALA A 404 -4.60 -10.14 -12.59
N GLY A 405 -5.50 -9.24 -12.14
CA GLY A 405 -6.94 -9.53 -12.01
C GLY A 405 -7.63 -9.75 -13.34
N SER A 406 -7.18 -9.08 -14.43
CA SER A 406 -7.73 -9.28 -15.77
C SER A 406 -7.32 -10.60 -16.41
N GLN A 407 -6.40 -11.34 -15.80
CA GLN A 407 -5.97 -12.64 -16.28
C GLN A 407 -6.84 -13.75 -15.67
N GLY A 408 -6.64 -14.94 -16.14
CA GLY A 408 -7.41 -16.11 -15.74
C GLY A 408 -8.09 -16.72 -16.96
N ASN A 409 -8.06 -18.03 -16.99
CA ASN A 409 -8.67 -18.78 -18.08
C ASN A 409 -9.57 -19.82 -17.47
N PHE A 410 -10.83 -19.81 -17.89
CA PHE A 410 -11.88 -20.72 -17.41
C PHE A 410 -12.03 -20.67 -15.89
N GLU A 411 -11.75 -21.73 -15.14
CA GLU A 411 -12.07 -21.88 -13.73
C GLU A 411 -10.96 -21.43 -12.78
N LEU A 412 -9.84 -20.85 -13.28
CA LEU A 412 -8.74 -20.45 -12.40
C LEU A 412 -7.96 -19.21 -12.90
N ASN A 413 -7.81 -18.24 -12.03
CA ASN A 413 -6.78 -17.20 -12.17
C ASN A 413 -5.46 -17.68 -11.54
N VAL A 414 -4.37 -17.55 -12.27
CA VAL A 414 -3.03 -18.00 -11.84
C VAL A 414 -2.04 -16.85 -11.58
N PHE A 415 -2.55 -15.68 -11.13
CA PHE A 415 -1.77 -14.51 -10.69
C PHE A 415 -2.02 -14.16 -9.21
N LYS A 416 -2.63 -15.08 -8.46
CA LYS A 416 -3.04 -14.85 -7.07
C LYS A 416 -1.91 -14.38 -6.15
N PRO A 417 -0.69 -14.99 -6.15
CA PRO A 417 0.36 -14.58 -5.24
C PRO A 417 0.80 -13.12 -5.41
N VAL A 418 0.91 -12.63 -6.65
CA VAL A 418 1.31 -11.23 -6.91
C VAL A 418 0.19 -10.26 -6.55
N MET A 419 -1.09 -10.62 -6.79
CA MET A 419 -2.22 -9.76 -6.42
C MET A 419 -2.27 -9.53 -4.91
N ILE A 420 -2.21 -10.60 -4.13
CA ILE A 420 -2.31 -10.46 -2.67
C ILE A 420 -1.05 -9.81 -2.06
N ARG A 421 0.14 -10.11 -2.59
CA ARG A 421 1.36 -9.42 -2.18
C ARG A 421 1.22 -7.91 -2.38
N ASN A 422 0.72 -7.47 -3.53
CA ASN A 422 0.57 -6.05 -3.83
C ASN A 422 -0.48 -5.38 -2.95
N LEU A 423 -1.62 -6.03 -2.71
CA LEU A 423 -2.66 -5.50 -1.82
C LEU A 423 -2.12 -5.30 -0.40
N LEU A 424 -1.54 -6.34 0.20
CA LEU A 424 -1.01 -6.29 1.56
C LEU A 424 0.19 -5.34 1.69
N HIS A 425 1.06 -5.29 0.68
CA HIS A 425 2.18 -4.34 0.64
C HIS A 425 1.68 -2.89 0.61
N SER A 426 0.70 -2.59 -0.25
CA SER A 426 0.10 -1.25 -0.34
C SER A 426 -0.61 -0.85 0.95
N SER A 427 -1.41 -1.76 1.52
CA SER A 427 -2.10 -1.54 2.79
C SER A 427 -1.12 -1.26 3.93
N ARG A 428 -0.08 -2.08 4.07
CA ARG A 428 0.93 -1.92 5.10
C ARG A 428 1.71 -0.61 4.96
N LEU A 429 2.16 -0.28 3.74
CA LEU A 429 2.87 0.98 3.48
C LEU A 429 2.00 2.19 3.80
N LEU A 430 0.71 2.16 3.43
CA LEU A 430 -0.21 3.25 3.74
C LEU A 430 -0.46 3.36 5.25
N ALA A 431 -0.68 2.24 5.94
CA ALA A 431 -0.89 2.25 7.39
C ALA A 431 0.32 2.81 8.15
N ASP A 432 1.52 2.29 7.88
CA ASP A 432 2.76 2.74 8.51
C ASP A 432 3.09 4.18 8.13
N GLY A 433 2.90 4.55 6.85
CA GLY A 433 3.12 5.91 6.36
C GLY A 433 2.18 6.94 6.99
N MET A 434 0.89 6.62 7.15
CA MET A 434 -0.09 7.48 7.81
C MET A 434 0.24 7.65 9.31
N ASN A 435 0.64 6.58 9.99
CA ASN A 435 1.07 6.66 11.38
C ASN A 435 2.32 7.54 11.53
N SER A 436 3.35 7.33 10.71
CA SER A 436 4.56 8.14 10.71
C SER A 436 4.27 9.62 10.41
N PHE A 437 3.46 9.88 9.39
CA PHE A 437 3.05 11.24 9.01
C PHE A 437 2.27 11.94 10.13
N ARG A 438 1.37 11.22 10.79
CA ARG A 438 0.63 11.73 11.95
C ARG A 438 1.57 12.08 13.11
N GLU A 439 2.38 11.11 13.53
CA GLU A 439 3.24 11.24 14.73
C GLU A 439 4.34 12.30 14.54
N ASN A 440 5.02 12.27 13.40
CA ASN A 440 6.23 13.04 13.17
C ASN A 440 5.99 14.34 12.38
N LEU A 441 4.78 14.60 11.93
CA LEU A 441 4.44 15.85 11.23
C LEU A 441 3.17 16.49 11.79
N VAL A 442 2.00 15.84 11.62
CA VAL A 442 0.71 16.50 11.85
C VAL A 442 0.55 16.97 13.28
N LEU A 443 0.93 16.16 14.27
CA LEU A 443 0.77 16.53 15.68
C LEU A 443 1.61 17.77 16.06
N GLY A 444 2.80 17.91 15.50
CA GLY A 444 3.71 19.03 15.77
C GLY A 444 3.62 20.19 14.77
N LEU A 445 2.67 20.14 13.82
CA LEU A 445 2.51 21.18 12.81
C LEU A 445 1.96 22.47 13.40
N GLU A 446 2.55 23.62 13.07
CA GLU A 446 2.14 24.94 13.56
C GLU A 446 1.95 25.92 12.40
N ALA A 447 1.05 26.90 12.56
CA ALA A 447 0.89 27.99 11.61
C ALA A 447 1.91 29.09 11.89
N ASN A 448 2.51 29.64 10.84
CA ASN A 448 3.32 30.85 10.91
C ASN A 448 2.41 32.07 10.66
N GLU A 449 1.71 32.48 11.71
CA GLU A 449 0.70 33.54 11.62
C GLU A 449 1.27 34.88 11.15
N GLU A 450 2.49 35.22 11.56
CA GLU A 450 3.19 36.46 11.11
C GLU A 450 3.41 36.46 9.60
N ARG A 451 3.91 35.33 9.08
CA ARG A 451 4.13 35.19 7.63
C ARG A 451 2.83 35.19 6.85
N ILE A 452 1.82 34.48 7.34
CA ILE A 452 0.48 34.47 6.75
C ILE A 452 -0.10 35.88 6.69
N ALA A 453 -0.04 36.65 7.78
CA ALA A 453 -0.51 38.03 7.83
C ALA A 453 0.26 38.96 6.88
N THR A 454 1.55 38.76 6.71
CA THR A 454 2.38 39.53 5.77
C THR A 454 1.96 39.27 4.33
N ILE A 455 1.87 37.99 3.94
CA ILE A 455 1.44 37.59 2.58
C ILE A 455 0.01 38.11 2.29
N MET A 456 -0.88 38.06 3.28
CA MET A 456 -2.25 38.55 3.14
C MET A 456 -2.28 40.03 2.75
N LYS A 457 -1.47 40.87 3.39
CA LYS A 457 -1.42 42.32 3.11
C LYS A 457 -0.88 42.64 1.71
N GLU A 458 -0.02 41.78 1.19
CA GLU A 458 0.60 41.97 -0.15
C GLU A 458 -0.32 41.51 -1.29
N SER A 459 -1.36 40.72 -1.00
CA SER A 459 -2.21 40.14 -2.04
C SER A 459 -3.04 41.16 -2.79
N LEU A 460 -2.88 41.18 -4.11
CA LEU A 460 -3.73 41.99 -5.01
C LEU A 460 -5.13 41.41 -5.18
N MET A 461 -5.37 40.14 -4.79
CA MET A 461 -6.67 39.49 -4.97
C MET A 461 -7.72 39.96 -3.96
N LEU A 462 -7.32 40.69 -2.93
CA LEU A 462 -8.24 41.42 -2.04
C LEU A 462 -9.07 42.46 -2.79
N VAL A 463 -8.64 42.89 -3.97
CA VAL A 463 -9.40 43.80 -4.86
C VAL A 463 -10.80 43.27 -5.20
N THR A 464 -11.02 41.97 -5.12
CA THR A 464 -12.31 41.32 -5.44
C THR A 464 -13.47 41.88 -4.60
N CYS A 465 -13.21 42.26 -3.34
CA CYS A 465 -14.24 42.86 -2.49
C CYS A 465 -14.64 44.29 -2.91
N LEU A 466 -13.84 44.96 -3.72
CA LEU A 466 -14.15 46.28 -4.26
C LEU A 466 -15.16 46.21 -5.43
N ASN A 467 -15.32 45.07 -6.11
CA ASN A 467 -16.17 44.93 -7.28
C ASN A 467 -17.62 45.45 -7.06
N PRO A 468 -18.28 45.13 -5.92
CA PRO A 468 -19.65 45.64 -5.68
C PRO A 468 -19.73 47.17 -5.44
N VAL A 469 -18.60 47.82 -5.15
CA VAL A 469 -18.54 49.24 -4.76
C VAL A 469 -18.12 50.14 -5.94
N ILE A 470 -17.07 49.73 -6.65
CA ILE A 470 -16.47 50.54 -7.72
C ILE A 470 -16.61 49.90 -9.13
N GLY A 471 -17.23 48.74 -9.22
CA GLY A 471 -17.36 47.97 -10.46
C GLY A 471 -16.11 47.22 -10.84
N TYR A 472 -16.28 46.16 -11.64
CA TYR A 472 -15.20 45.25 -12.06
C TYR A 472 -14.07 45.96 -12.81
N ASP A 473 -14.41 46.86 -13.73
CA ASP A 473 -13.40 47.54 -14.56
C ASP A 473 -12.49 48.47 -13.75
N MET A 474 -13.05 49.20 -12.78
CA MET A 474 -12.27 50.06 -11.92
C MET A 474 -11.43 49.24 -10.95
N ALA A 475 -11.96 48.16 -10.37
CA ALA A 475 -11.23 47.24 -9.53
C ALA A 475 -10.05 46.59 -10.31
N SER A 476 -10.27 46.21 -11.56
CA SER A 476 -9.21 45.72 -12.46
C SER A 476 -8.11 46.75 -12.70
N LYS A 477 -8.49 48.03 -12.87
CA LYS A 477 -7.51 49.12 -13.01
C LYS A 477 -6.70 49.32 -11.74
N VAL A 478 -7.32 49.27 -10.57
CA VAL A 478 -6.67 49.37 -9.27
C VAL A 478 -5.62 48.25 -9.10
N ALA A 479 -6.00 47.01 -9.35
CA ALA A 479 -5.07 45.88 -9.23
C ALA A 479 -3.91 45.97 -10.23
N LYS A 480 -4.18 46.29 -11.50
CA LYS A 480 -3.14 46.42 -12.54
C LYS A 480 -2.18 47.58 -12.25
N ASN A 481 -2.66 48.71 -11.75
CA ASN A 481 -1.83 49.83 -11.37
C ASN A 481 -0.94 49.50 -10.17
N ALA A 482 -1.52 48.83 -9.13
CA ALA A 482 -0.81 48.35 -7.98
C ALA A 482 0.35 47.43 -8.40
N HIS A 483 0.03 46.40 -9.22
CA HIS A 483 1.03 45.45 -9.73
C HIS A 483 2.15 46.13 -10.53
N LYS A 484 1.79 47.01 -11.48
CA LYS A 484 2.75 47.70 -12.36
C LYS A 484 3.72 48.57 -11.59
N LYS A 485 3.27 49.22 -10.52
CA LYS A 485 4.02 50.17 -9.72
C LYS A 485 4.69 49.58 -8.49
N GLY A 486 4.35 48.31 -8.13
CA GLY A 486 4.82 47.67 -6.90
C GLY A 486 4.28 48.37 -5.64
N ILE A 487 3.08 48.93 -5.69
CA ILE A 487 2.43 49.60 -4.55
C ILE A 487 1.25 48.76 -4.05
N SER A 488 0.74 49.07 -2.85
CA SER A 488 -0.42 48.40 -2.26
C SER A 488 -1.71 48.70 -3.04
N LEU A 489 -2.72 47.85 -2.86
CA LEU A 489 -4.08 48.11 -3.40
C LEU A 489 -4.66 49.44 -2.88
N LYS A 490 -4.38 49.75 -1.60
CA LYS A 490 -4.86 51.01 -0.98
C LYS A 490 -4.26 52.22 -1.65
N GLU A 491 -2.91 52.27 -1.77
CA GLU A 491 -2.22 53.35 -2.48
C GLU A 491 -2.70 53.52 -3.93
N SER A 492 -2.87 52.39 -4.64
CA SER A 492 -3.38 52.40 -6.01
C SER A 492 -4.82 52.92 -6.10
N ALA A 493 -5.69 52.53 -5.15
CA ALA A 493 -7.08 53.01 -5.13
C ALA A 493 -7.17 54.55 -4.85
N MET A 494 -6.30 55.05 -3.95
CA MET A 494 -6.21 56.49 -3.67
C MET A 494 -5.68 57.24 -4.88
N GLU A 495 -4.59 56.77 -5.50
CA GLU A 495 -4.02 57.39 -6.69
C GLU A 495 -4.99 57.52 -7.84
N LEU A 496 -5.79 56.45 -8.09
CA LEU A 496 -6.80 56.44 -9.13
C LEU A 496 -8.13 57.13 -8.72
N LYS A 497 -8.18 57.65 -7.49
CA LYS A 497 -9.40 58.30 -6.93
C LYS A 497 -10.63 57.40 -7.03
N ALA A 498 -10.40 56.09 -6.84
CA ALA A 498 -11.48 55.09 -6.97
C ALA A 498 -12.46 55.12 -5.80
N LEU A 499 -11.98 55.44 -4.59
CA LEU A 499 -12.77 55.62 -3.36
C LEU A 499 -11.89 56.31 -2.28
N SER A 500 -12.51 56.72 -1.15
CA SER A 500 -11.76 57.30 -0.03
C SER A 500 -11.02 56.24 0.77
N GLU A 501 -10.05 56.66 1.58
CA GLU A 501 -9.24 55.77 2.43
C GLU A 501 -10.16 55.04 3.44
N GLU A 502 -11.06 55.78 4.10
CA GLU A 502 -12.00 55.24 5.08
C GLU A 502 -12.91 54.17 4.41
N LYS A 503 -13.38 54.46 3.19
CA LYS A 503 -14.21 53.51 2.45
C LYS A 503 -13.45 52.28 1.98
N PHE A 504 -12.15 52.43 1.65
CA PHE A 504 -11.30 51.30 1.35
C PHE A 504 -11.17 50.37 2.57
N ASP A 505 -10.82 50.91 3.75
CA ASP A 505 -10.67 50.15 4.98
C ASP A 505 -11.98 49.51 5.49
N GLU A 506 -13.12 50.14 5.21
CA GLU A 506 -14.45 49.56 5.47
C GLU A 506 -14.74 48.33 4.60
N VAL A 507 -14.34 48.36 3.33
CA VAL A 507 -14.71 47.35 2.33
C VAL A 507 -13.69 46.22 2.22
N VAL A 508 -12.39 46.55 2.28
CA VAL A 508 -11.30 45.56 2.12
C VAL A 508 -11.02 44.86 3.43
N ARG A 509 -11.90 43.94 3.77
CA ARG A 509 -11.86 43.16 5.01
C ARG A 509 -11.84 41.68 4.67
N PRO A 510 -10.66 41.00 4.80
CA PRO A 510 -10.51 39.60 4.46
C PRO A 510 -11.48 38.67 5.21
N GLU A 511 -11.81 39.00 6.46
CA GLU A 511 -12.78 38.27 7.28
C GLU A 511 -14.21 38.25 6.72
N LEU A 512 -14.56 39.17 5.84
CA LEU A 512 -15.86 39.18 5.15
C LEU A 512 -15.85 38.42 3.82
N MET A 513 -14.71 37.84 3.44
CA MET A 513 -14.49 37.14 2.17
C MET A 513 -14.48 35.63 2.29
N ILE A 514 -14.52 35.10 3.50
CA ILE A 514 -14.33 33.65 3.81
C ILE A 514 -15.63 32.85 3.89
N ALA A 515 -16.77 33.49 3.66
CA ALA A 515 -18.10 32.88 3.68
C ALA A 515 -19.08 33.59 2.75
N PRO A 516 -20.19 32.94 2.35
CA PRO A 516 -21.29 33.59 1.67
C PRO A 516 -21.87 34.72 2.52
N LYS A 517 -22.34 35.80 1.86
CA LYS A 517 -23.07 36.87 2.56
C LYS A 517 -24.38 36.31 3.10
N ALA A 518 -24.74 36.69 4.32
CA ALA A 518 -26.06 36.36 4.88
C ALA A 518 -27.17 36.88 3.94
N LYS A 519 -28.22 36.11 3.73
CA LYS A 519 -29.40 36.58 3.05
C LYS A 519 -29.96 37.75 3.87
N LYS A 520 -30.17 38.90 3.17
CA LYS A 520 -30.88 40.04 3.77
C LYS A 520 -32.33 39.69 3.99
#